data_057966e3b754d9f77e38fc286046f850
#
_entry.id   057966e3b754d9f77e38fc286046f850
#
_cell.length_a   1.000
_cell.length_b   1.000
_cell.length_c   1.000
_cell.angle_alpha   90.00
_cell.angle_beta   90.00
_cell.angle_gamma   90.00
#
_symmetry.space_group_name_H-M   'P 1'
#
loop_
_entity.id
_entity.type
_entity.pdbx_description
1 polymer ?
#
loop_
_entity_poly.entity_id
_entity_poly.type
_entity_poly.pdbx_seq_one_letter_code
_entity_poly.pdbx_strand_id
1 'polypeptide(L)'
;MIRYILICLILGTLLLSCDVRRKDKVADDAMQKMEQVLKDTTTVELIDTVYKFGTITEGDKVEYNFRFKNTGKKPLVISNAHASCGCTVPEKPEKPVMPGETSFIKVVFNSKGKSGHQEKSIFVSSNARPSFPDLTLLGEVKRLAQ
;
A
#
# COMPACT_ATOMS: atom_id res chain seq x y z
N MET A 1 24.57 -12.85 57.66
CA MET A 1 25.00 -12.32 56.33
C MET A 1 24.39 -13.07 55.16
N ILE A 2 24.36 -14.38 55.10
CA ILE A 2 23.78 -15.18 54.01
C ILE A 2 22.26 -14.93 53.78
N ARG A 3 21.49 -14.69 54.83
CA ARG A 3 20.03 -14.42 54.74
C ARG A 3 19.69 -13.12 54.03
N TYR A 4 20.50 -12.09 54.14
CA TYR A 4 20.32 -10.81 53.44
C TYR A 4 20.69 -10.86 51.97
N ILE A 5 21.68 -11.68 51.60
CA ILE A 5 22.11 -11.90 50.21
C ILE A 5 21.02 -12.63 49.41
N LEU A 6 20.35 -13.62 50.04
CA LEU A 6 19.23 -14.34 49.40
C LEU A 6 18.00 -13.44 49.19
N ILE A 7 17.70 -12.52 50.10
CA ILE A 7 16.60 -11.57 49.98
C ILE A 7 16.88 -10.55 48.87
N CYS A 8 18.10 -10.05 48.72
CA CYS A 8 18.49 -9.14 47.63
C CYS A 8 18.46 -9.83 46.25
N LEU A 9 18.80 -11.12 46.18
CA LEU A 9 18.73 -11.90 44.93
C LEU A 9 17.29 -12.13 44.46
N ILE A 10 16.35 -12.34 45.37
CA ILE A 10 14.91 -12.52 45.07
C ILE A 10 14.26 -11.20 44.69
N LEU A 11 14.65 -10.07 45.28
CA LEU A 11 14.15 -8.75 44.95
C LEU A 11 14.66 -8.24 43.58
N GLY A 12 15.85 -8.64 43.18
CA GLY A 12 16.48 -8.25 41.90
C GLY A 12 15.84 -8.89 40.67
N THR A 13 15.21 -10.07 40.82
CA THR A 13 14.56 -10.78 39.69
C THR A 13 13.16 -10.29 39.39
N LEU A 14 12.53 -9.52 40.25
CA LEU A 14 11.17 -8.99 40.07
C LEU A 14 11.10 -7.72 39.20
N LEU A 15 12.21 -7.04 38.95
CA LEU A 15 12.22 -5.77 38.21
C LEU A 15 12.48 -5.91 36.69
N LEU A 16 12.85 -7.09 36.20
CA LEU A 16 13.16 -7.30 34.77
C LEU A 16 11.99 -7.82 33.94
N SER A 17 10.81 -8.04 34.53
CA SER A 17 9.66 -8.67 33.84
C SER A 17 8.63 -7.71 33.25
N CYS A 18 8.79 -6.37 33.32
CA CYS A 18 7.76 -5.42 32.94
C CYS A 18 7.83 -4.91 31.48
N ASP A 19 8.96 -5.03 30.80
CA ASP A 19 9.14 -4.36 29.50
C ASP A 19 8.68 -5.20 28.30
N VAL A 20 8.76 -6.52 28.38
CA VAL A 20 8.36 -7.42 27.27
C VAL A 20 6.84 -7.38 27.06
N ARG A 21 6.06 -7.40 28.14
CA ARG A 21 4.59 -7.42 28.10
C ARG A 21 3.95 -6.15 27.54
N ARG A 22 4.67 -5.01 27.56
CA ARG A 22 4.19 -3.72 27.04
C ARG A 22 4.31 -3.62 25.53
N LYS A 23 5.37 -4.21 24.94
CA LYS A 23 5.59 -4.22 23.48
C LYS A 23 4.57 -5.12 22.78
N ASP A 24 4.24 -6.26 23.38
CA ASP A 24 3.26 -7.18 22.79
C ASP A 24 1.85 -6.57 22.77
N LYS A 25 1.43 -5.88 23.84
CA LYS A 25 0.14 -5.18 23.88
C LYS A 25 -0.02 -4.08 22.85
N VAL A 26 1.04 -3.29 22.62
CA VAL A 26 0.98 -2.20 21.62
C VAL A 26 0.89 -2.76 20.21
N ALA A 27 1.55 -3.88 19.93
CA ALA A 27 1.47 -4.57 18.64
C ALA A 27 0.08 -5.19 18.42
N ASP A 28 -0.48 -5.82 19.46
CA ASP A 28 -1.82 -6.42 19.41
C ASP A 28 -2.92 -5.36 19.25
N ASP A 29 -2.82 -4.24 19.97
CA ASP A 29 -3.77 -3.12 19.86
C ASP A 29 -3.71 -2.46 18.48
N ALA A 30 -2.50 -2.32 17.90
CA ALA A 30 -2.31 -1.79 16.55
C ALA A 30 -2.88 -2.73 15.48
N MET A 31 -2.71 -4.04 15.67
CA MET A 31 -3.22 -5.06 14.75
C MET A 31 -4.75 -5.16 14.81
N GLN A 32 -5.35 -5.14 15.99
CA GLN A 32 -6.81 -5.11 16.17
C GLN A 32 -7.43 -3.84 15.59
N LYS A 33 -6.78 -2.68 15.78
CA LYS A 33 -7.22 -1.41 15.19
C LYS A 33 -7.17 -1.45 13.67
N MET A 34 -6.12 -2.03 13.08
CA MET A 34 -6.01 -2.19 11.63
C MET A 34 -7.09 -3.14 11.10
N GLU A 35 -7.34 -4.26 11.77
CA GLU A 35 -8.40 -5.19 11.39
C GLU A 35 -9.78 -4.54 11.46
N GLN A 36 -10.05 -3.72 12.47
CA GLN A 36 -11.30 -2.96 12.57
C GLN A 36 -11.45 -1.96 11.42
N VAL A 37 -10.39 -1.23 11.06
CA VAL A 37 -10.41 -0.29 9.93
C VAL A 37 -10.66 -1.00 8.59
N LEU A 38 -10.14 -2.22 8.42
CA LEU A 38 -10.40 -3.03 7.23
C LEU A 38 -11.85 -3.57 7.17
N LYS A 39 -12.49 -3.78 8.30
CA LYS A 39 -13.93 -4.14 8.38
C LYS A 39 -14.86 -2.95 8.13
N ASP A 40 -14.42 -1.73 8.46
CA ASP A 40 -15.17 -0.50 8.23
C ASP A 40 -15.10 -0.13 6.74
N THR A 41 -16.18 -0.32 6.01
CA THR A 41 -16.24 0.04 4.59
C THR A 41 -16.40 1.54 4.38
N THR A 42 -15.85 2.02 3.26
CA THR A 42 -15.99 3.41 2.80
C THR A 42 -16.32 3.45 1.31
N THR A 43 -16.54 4.63 0.74
CA THR A 43 -16.74 4.82 -0.70
C THR A 43 -15.59 5.59 -1.31
N VAL A 44 -15.27 5.29 -2.57
CA VAL A 44 -14.20 5.94 -3.32
C VAL A 44 -14.73 6.42 -4.67
N GLU A 45 -14.29 7.59 -5.08
CA GLU A 45 -14.46 8.12 -6.42
C GLU A 45 -13.13 8.11 -7.16
N LEU A 46 -13.08 7.45 -8.31
CA LEU A 46 -11.91 7.44 -9.19
C LEU A 46 -11.93 8.65 -10.09
N ILE A 47 -10.86 9.44 -10.05
CA ILE A 47 -10.68 10.60 -10.94
C ILE A 47 -10.10 10.10 -12.27
N ASP A 48 -9.15 9.16 -12.18
CA ASP A 48 -8.48 8.56 -13.34
C ASP A 48 -8.55 7.04 -13.23
N THR A 49 -8.94 6.36 -14.31
CA THR A 49 -8.94 4.88 -14.40
C THR A 49 -8.08 4.38 -15.55
N VAL A 50 -7.88 5.20 -16.58
CA VAL A 50 -7.06 4.86 -17.76
C VAL A 50 -6.09 5.99 -18.05
N TYR A 51 -4.82 5.64 -18.20
CA TYR A 51 -3.80 6.56 -18.68
C TYR A 51 -3.24 6.09 -20.02
N LYS A 52 -3.38 6.93 -21.05
CA LYS A 52 -2.82 6.71 -22.38
C LYS A 52 -1.47 7.42 -22.46
N PHE A 53 -0.38 6.67 -22.41
CA PHE A 53 0.97 7.24 -22.46
C PHE A 53 1.47 7.54 -23.89
N GLY A 54 0.63 7.26 -24.90
CA GLY A 54 1.00 7.53 -26.30
C GLY A 54 2.05 6.56 -26.83
N THR A 55 3.04 7.09 -27.57
CA THR A 55 4.13 6.31 -28.15
C THR A 55 5.44 6.67 -27.45
N ILE A 56 6.15 5.67 -26.97
CA ILE A 56 7.46 5.78 -26.32
C ILE A 56 8.47 4.86 -27.01
N THR A 57 9.76 5.02 -26.68
CA THR A 57 10.84 4.17 -27.19
C THR A 57 11.13 3.04 -26.17
N GLU A 58 11.53 1.88 -26.68
CA GLU A 58 11.96 0.76 -25.83
C GLU A 58 13.07 1.21 -24.86
N GLY A 59 12.88 0.90 -23.56
CA GLY A 59 13.75 1.31 -22.46
C GLY A 59 13.27 2.54 -21.72
N ASP A 60 12.34 3.32 -22.28
CA ASP A 60 11.73 4.46 -21.56
C ASP A 60 10.90 3.98 -20.36
N LYS A 61 10.80 4.86 -19.36
CA LYS A 61 9.92 4.65 -18.19
C LYS A 61 8.75 5.61 -18.26
N VAL A 62 7.56 5.08 -17.97
CA VAL A 62 6.33 5.86 -17.82
C VAL A 62 5.95 5.87 -16.36
N GLU A 63 5.73 7.06 -15.81
CA GLU A 63 5.18 7.22 -14.46
C GLU A 63 3.82 7.90 -14.56
N TYR A 64 2.85 7.42 -13.79
CA TYR A 64 1.54 8.03 -13.68
C TYR A 64 0.94 7.86 -12.29
N ASN A 65 0.22 8.88 -11.84
CA ASN A 65 -0.49 8.91 -10.57
C ASN A 65 -1.99 8.80 -10.81
N PHE A 66 -2.56 7.60 -10.64
CA PHE A 66 -4.00 7.40 -10.69
C PHE A 66 -4.64 7.98 -9.43
N ARG A 67 -5.36 9.09 -9.63
CA ARG A 67 -5.96 9.85 -8.53
C ARG A 67 -7.33 9.29 -8.16
N PHE A 68 -7.61 9.32 -6.87
CA PHE A 68 -8.90 8.96 -6.30
C PHE A 68 -9.20 9.82 -5.08
N LYS A 69 -10.48 9.92 -4.72
CA LYS A 69 -10.96 10.65 -3.55
C LYS A 69 -11.75 9.72 -2.65
N ASN A 70 -11.49 9.75 -1.36
CA ASN A 70 -12.35 9.10 -0.38
C ASN A 70 -13.61 9.93 -0.19
N THR A 71 -14.73 9.49 -0.76
CA THR A 71 -16.04 10.15 -0.65
C THR A 71 -16.90 9.61 0.48
N GLY A 72 -16.41 8.58 1.18
CA GLY A 72 -17.11 7.99 2.30
C GLY A 72 -16.85 8.69 3.63
N LYS A 73 -17.39 8.10 4.69
CA LYS A 73 -17.32 8.64 6.06
C LYS A 73 -16.25 7.97 6.94
N LYS A 74 -15.59 6.96 6.42
CA LYS A 74 -14.56 6.17 7.11
C LYS A 74 -13.21 6.31 6.41
N PRO A 75 -12.08 6.10 7.11
CA PRO A 75 -10.78 6.06 6.46
C PRO A 75 -10.72 4.99 5.36
N LEU A 76 -10.17 5.35 4.20
CA LEU A 76 -9.90 4.44 3.12
C LEU A 76 -8.49 3.85 3.28
N VAL A 77 -8.41 2.53 3.39
CA VAL A 77 -7.15 1.79 3.49
C VAL A 77 -6.93 0.99 2.22
N ILE A 78 -5.84 1.29 1.52
CA ILE A 78 -5.37 0.47 0.41
C ILE A 78 -4.49 -0.64 1.00
N SER A 79 -5.00 -1.87 1.03
CA SER A 79 -4.28 -3.02 1.59
C SER A 79 -3.21 -3.53 0.64
N ASN A 80 -3.51 -3.56 -0.67
CA ASN A 80 -2.58 -4.04 -1.69
C ASN A 80 -2.77 -3.30 -3.02
N ALA A 81 -1.70 -3.22 -3.81
CA ALA A 81 -1.74 -2.84 -5.22
C ALA A 81 -0.73 -3.71 -5.98
N HIS A 82 -1.15 -4.33 -7.08
CA HIS A 82 -0.28 -5.16 -7.91
C HIS A 82 -0.63 -4.98 -9.38
N ALA A 83 0.31 -5.27 -10.26
CA ALA A 83 0.14 -5.16 -11.70
C ALA A 83 0.11 -6.54 -12.37
N SER A 84 -0.44 -6.60 -13.58
CA SER A 84 -0.51 -7.80 -14.41
C SER A 84 0.87 -8.34 -14.85
N CYS A 85 1.96 -7.56 -14.72
CA CYS A 85 3.32 -8.00 -15.05
C CYS A 85 4.35 -7.34 -14.12
N GLY A 86 5.51 -7.99 -13.93
CA GLY A 86 6.64 -7.45 -13.16
C GLY A 86 7.34 -6.24 -13.81
N CYS A 87 6.95 -5.86 -15.03
CA CYS A 87 7.44 -4.66 -15.72
C CYS A 87 6.72 -3.38 -15.25
N THR A 88 5.70 -3.51 -14.41
CA THR A 88 4.88 -2.41 -13.88
C THR A 88 4.83 -2.53 -12.38
N VAL A 89 5.22 -1.47 -11.68
CA VAL A 89 5.29 -1.43 -10.22
C VAL A 89 4.34 -0.36 -9.70
N PRO A 90 3.24 -0.75 -9.05
CA PRO A 90 2.37 0.19 -8.35
C PRO A 90 2.86 0.45 -6.92
N GLU A 91 2.74 1.71 -6.49
CA GLU A 91 3.00 2.15 -5.12
C GLU A 91 1.69 2.72 -4.55
N LYS A 92 1.25 2.18 -3.42
CA LYS A 92 0.05 2.61 -2.73
C LYS A 92 0.36 3.65 -1.63
N PRO A 93 -0.60 4.47 -1.20
CA PRO A 93 -0.45 5.30 -0.01
C PRO A 93 -0.10 4.43 1.22
N GLU A 94 0.86 4.87 2.01
CA GLU A 94 1.26 4.20 3.26
C GLU A 94 0.25 4.44 4.39
N LYS A 95 -0.38 5.61 4.37
CA LYS A 95 -1.36 6.03 5.41
C LYS A 95 -2.78 5.89 4.90
N PRO A 96 -3.75 5.64 5.79
CA PRO A 96 -5.17 5.73 5.45
C PRO A 96 -5.52 7.11 4.89
N VAL A 97 -6.32 7.13 3.83
CA VAL A 97 -6.83 8.38 3.22
C VAL A 97 -8.13 8.76 3.94
N MET A 98 -8.13 9.94 4.57
CA MET A 98 -9.24 10.38 5.41
C MET A 98 -10.47 10.77 4.56
N PRO A 99 -11.68 10.82 5.14
CA PRO A 99 -12.88 11.30 4.46
C PRO A 99 -12.67 12.67 3.80
N GLY A 100 -13.01 12.78 2.52
CA GLY A 100 -12.84 13.99 1.72
C GLY A 100 -11.46 14.19 1.12
N GLU A 101 -10.43 13.45 1.54
CA GLU A 101 -9.09 13.56 0.99
C GLU A 101 -8.96 12.90 -0.39
N THR A 102 -8.07 13.49 -1.20
CA THR A 102 -7.63 12.95 -2.49
C THR A 102 -6.23 12.37 -2.33
N SER A 103 -6.01 11.20 -2.92
CA SER A 103 -4.71 10.52 -2.95
C SER A 103 -4.51 9.86 -4.33
N PHE A 104 -3.45 9.09 -4.49
CA PHE A 104 -3.14 8.43 -5.76
C PHE A 104 -2.45 7.08 -5.55
N ILE A 105 -2.57 6.23 -6.58
CA ILE A 105 -1.71 5.06 -6.80
C ILE A 105 -0.67 5.48 -7.82
N LYS A 106 0.60 5.58 -7.43
CA LYS A 106 1.71 5.83 -8.35
C LYS A 106 2.04 4.53 -9.08
N VAL A 107 2.17 4.60 -10.39
CA VAL A 107 2.51 3.43 -11.22
C VAL A 107 3.70 3.76 -12.10
N VAL A 108 4.70 2.89 -12.08
CA VAL A 108 5.90 2.99 -12.93
C VAL A 108 5.93 1.79 -13.86
N PHE A 109 5.88 2.04 -15.17
CA PHE A 109 6.06 1.04 -16.22
C PHE A 109 7.44 1.20 -16.87
N ASN A 110 8.22 0.12 -16.91
CA ASN A 110 9.51 0.06 -17.60
C ASN A 110 9.34 -0.70 -18.91
N SER A 111 9.56 -0.01 -20.04
CA SER A 111 9.38 -0.56 -21.36
C SER A 111 10.56 -1.38 -21.89
N LYS A 112 11.62 -1.61 -21.10
CA LYS A 112 12.78 -2.41 -21.49
C LYS A 112 12.36 -3.82 -21.93
N GLY A 113 12.76 -4.23 -23.13
CA GLY A 113 12.39 -5.53 -23.72
C GLY A 113 10.90 -5.60 -24.14
N LYS A 114 10.22 -4.47 -24.29
CA LYS A 114 8.83 -4.38 -24.75
C LYS A 114 8.77 -3.72 -26.12
N SER A 115 7.80 -4.14 -26.94
CA SER A 115 7.52 -3.51 -28.24
C SER A 115 6.06 -3.71 -28.61
N GLY A 116 5.56 -2.82 -29.50
CA GLY A 116 4.18 -2.84 -29.96
C GLY A 116 3.20 -2.33 -28.89
N HIS A 117 1.95 -2.67 -29.09
CA HIS A 117 0.87 -2.28 -28.19
C HIS A 117 1.09 -2.81 -26.77
N GLN A 118 0.96 -1.93 -25.78
CA GLN A 118 1.08 -2.28 -24.37
C GLN A 118 -0.19 -1.87 -23.63
N GLU A 119 -0.72 -2.85 -22.91
CA GLU A 119 -1.81 -2.66 -21.96
C GLU A 119 -1.39 -3.30 -20.63
N LYS A 120 -1.46 -2.52 -19.54
CA LYS A 120 -1.06 -2.96 -18.20
C LYS A 120 -2.17 -2.68 -17.22
N SER A 121 -2.73 -3.73 -16.66
CA SER A 121 -3.76 -3.61 -15.61
C SER A 121 -3.12 -3.56 -14.23
N ILE A 122 -3.65 -2.70 -13.38
CA ILE A 122 -3.27 -2.54 -11.99
C ILE A 122 -4.50 -2.84 -11.14
N PHE A 123 -4.37 -3.76 -10.21
CA PHE A 123 -5.42 -4.24 -9.31
C PHE A 123 -5.20 -3.66 -7.93
N VAL A 124 -6.22 -3.03 -7.37
CA VAL A 124 -6.17 -2.35 -6.07
C VAL A 124 -7.13 -3.03 -5.09
N SER A 125 -6.60 -3.50 -3.97
CA SER A 125 -7.38 -4.05 -2.87
C SER A 125 -7.53 -3.02 -1.75
N SER A 126 -8.74 -2.80 -1.27
CA SER A 126 -9.05 -1.81 -0.23
C SER A 126 -10.32 -2.18 0.54
N ASN A 127 -10.64 -1.39 1.57
CA ASN A 127 -11.93 -1.46 2.27
C ASN A 127 -13.05 -0.65 1.57
N ALA A 128 -12.84 -0.17 0.34
CA ALA A 128 -13.88 0.53 -0.42
C ALA A 128 -15.01 -0.40 -0.89
N ARG A 129 -16.23 0.14 -0.93
CA ARG A 129 -17.39 -0.49 -1.55
C ARG A 129 -18.13 0.56 -2.40
N PRO A 130 -18.35 0.35 -3.70
CA PRO A 130 -17.81 -0.79 -4.50
C PRO A 130 -16.28 -0.82 -4.52
N SER A 131 -15.72 -1.98 -4.89
CA SER A 131 -14.27 -2.16 -5.04
C SER A 131 -13.70 -1.23 -6.10
N PHE A 132 -12.39 -0.94 -6.02
CA PHE A 132 -11.70 -0.26 -7.11
C PHE A 132 -11.89 -1.03 -8.42
N PRO A 133 -12.21 -0.35 -9.52
CA PRO A 133 -12.08 -0.93 -10.84
C PRO A 133 -10.59 -1.12 -11.18
N ASP A 134 -10.30 -1.92 -12.20
CA ASP A 134 -8.94 -2.05 -12.71
C ASP A 134 -8.47 -0.72 -13.29
N LEU A 135 -7.23 -0.32 -12.92
CA LEU A 135 -6.58 0.86 -13.49
C LEU A 135 -5.72 0.41 -14.67
N THR A 136 -5.68 1.17 -15.74
CA THR A 136 -5.02 0.73 -16.98
C THR A 136 -4.02 1.76 -17.50
N LEU A 137 -2.79 1.30 -17.80
CA LEU A 137 -1.84 2.02 -18.66
C LEU A 137 -1.95 1.47 -20.08
N LEU A 138 -2.05 2.36 -21.07
CA LEU A 138 -2.26 2.00 -22.47
C LEU A 138 -1.34 2.84 -23.38
N GLY A 139 -0.67 2.21 -24.34
CA GLY A 139 0.16 2.91 -25.33
C GLY A 139 0.97 2.00 -26.21
N GLU A 140 1.91 2.59 -26.94
CA GLU A 140 2.73 1.92 -27.96
C GLU A 140 4.21 2.06 -27.62
N VAL A 141 4.98 0.99 -27.77
CA VAL A 141 6.44 0.98 -27.59
C VAL A 141 7.10 0.72 -28.94
N LYS A 142 7.85 1.69 -29.44
CA LYS A 142 8.69 1.53 -30.63
C LYS A 142 10.02 0.88 -30.25
N ARG A 143 10.48 -0.07 -31.05
CA ARG A 143 11.82 -0.64 -30.88
C ARG A 143 12.87 0.43 -31.15
N LEU A 144 13.98 0.37 -30.41
CA LEU A 144 15.20 1.04 -30.81
C LEU A 144 15.63 0.50 -32.20
N ALA A 145 15.81 1.37 -33.17
CA ALA A 145 16.44 0.98 -34.41
C ALA A 145 17.88 0.51 -34.09
N GLN A 146 18.21 -0.70 -34.47
CA GLN A 146 19.58 -1.23 -34.40
C GLN A 146 20.43 -0.57 -35.44
#